data_323f5fb7be91533d2ab1e5fc92887caa
#
_entry.id   323f5fb7be91533d2ab1e5fc92887caa
#
_cell.length_a   1.000
_cell.length_b   1.000
_cell.length_c   1.000
_cell.angle_alpha   90.00
_cell.angle_beta   90.00
_cell.angle_gamma   90.00
#
_symmetry.space_group_name_H-M   'P 1'
#
loop_
_entity.id
_entity.type
_entity.pdbx_description
1 polymer ?
#
loop_
_entity_poly.entity_id
_entity_poly.type
_entity_poly.pdbx_seq_one_letter_code
_entity_poly.pdbx_strand_id
1 'polypeptide(L)'
;MTFEEKLTNQEYDRIWQEYCGFLDLDMASYMKIQRRLLEEQMGLWCASPLGKKILKDKRPENIEEFRAMVPLTTYEDYADVLLLKKEDMLPDKPIIWIQTTWEGGKHPIKVAPYTSGML
;
A
#
# COMPACT_ATOMS: atom_id res chain seq x y z
N MET A 1 -3.49 -26.92 1.32
CA MET A 1 -2.29 -27.10 2.18
C MET A 1 -1.84 -25.74 2.66
N THR A 2 -1.77 -25.56 3.96
CA THR A 2 -1.32 -24.31 4.58
C THR A 2 0.19 -24.11 4.44
N PHE A 3 0.68 -22.92 4.78
CA PHE A 3 2.12 -22.64 4.80
C PHE A 3 2.84 -23.58 5.78
N GLU A 4 2.28 -23.75 6.97
CA GLU A 4 2.83 -24.61 8.02
C GLU A 4 2.91 -26.08 7.60
N GLU A 5 1.88 -26.57 6.91
CA GLU A 5 1.87 -27.93 6.37
C GLU A 5 2.97 -28.11 5.30
N LYS A 6 3.12 -27.15 4.39
CA LYS A 6 4.19 -27.18 3.38
C LYS A 6 5.58 -27.15 4.03
N LEU A 7 5.75 -26.32 5.06
CA LEU A 7 7.02 -26.20 5.78
C LEU A 7 7.36 -27.50 6.52
N THR A 8 6.38 -28.10 7.20
CA THR A 8 6.53 -29.38 7.90
C THR A 8 6.88 -30.51 6.93
N ASN A 9 6.29 -30.49 5.74
CA ASN A 9 6.56 -31.48 4.69
C ASN A 9 7.83 -31.19 3.87
N GLN A 10 8.57 -30.13 4.21
CA GLN A 10 9.80 -29.73 3.53
C GLN A 10 9.61 -29.38 2.04
N GLU A 11 8.43 -28.88 1.68
CA GLU A 11 8.10 -28.46 0.31
C GLU A 11 8.68 -27.09 -0.01
N TYR A 12 9.99 -26.91 0.14
CA TYR A 12 10.65 -25.60 0.05
C TYR A 12 10.53 -24.96 -1.33
N ASP A 13 10.66 -25.74 -2.40
CA ASP A 13 10.52 -25.22 -3.77
C ASP A 13 9.11 -24.66 -4.01
N ARG A 14 8.10 -25.36 -3.48
CA ARG A 14 6.71 -24.92 -3.59
C ARG A 14 6.46 -23.63 -2.80
N ILE A 15 7.01 -23.56 -1.59
CA ILE A 15 6.96 -22.35 -0.77
C ILE A 15 7.63 -21.18 -1.50
N TRP A 16 8.83 -21.43 -2.05
CA TRP A 16 9.54 -20.42 -2.84
C TRP A 16 8.69 -19.92 -4.00
N GLN A 17 8.14 -20.81 -4.82
CA GLN A 17 7.35 -20.41 -5.98
C GLN A 17 6.09 -19.62 -5.60
N GLU A 18 5.42 -19.98 -4.52
CA GLU A 18 4.22 -19.28 -4.08
C GLU A 18 4.50 -17.88 -3.50
N TYR A 19 5.54 -17.74 -2.70
CA TYR A 19 5.79 -16.52 -1.93
C TYR A 19 6.92 -15.65 -2.49
N CYS A 20 7.84 -16.23 -3.21
CA CYS A 20 9.03 -15.55 -3.73
C CYS A 20 9.22 -15.72 -5.24
N GLY A 21 8.37 -16.48 -5.91
CA GLY A 21 8.55 -16.82 -7.33
C GLY A 21 8.60 -15.60 -8.25
N PHE A 22 8.01 -14.49 -7.85
CA PHE A 22 8.08 -13.23 -8.61
C PHE A 22 9.51 -12.69 -8.74
N LEU A 23 10.43 -13.10 -7.85
CA LEU A 23 11.85 -12.71 -7.92
C LEU A 23 12.59 -13.39 -9.09
N ASP A 24 12.04 -14.49 -9.61
CA ASP A 24 12.63 -15.24 -10.73
C ASP A 24 12.08 -14.77 -12.10
N LEU A 25 11.14 -13.83 -12.11
CA LEU A 25 10.57 -13.28 -13.34
C LEU A 25 11.54 -12.36 -14.06
N ASP A 26 11.40 -12.27 -15.39
CA ASP A 26 12.06 -11.23 -16.15
C ASP A 26 11.50 -9.84 -15.80
N MET A 27 12.23 -8.80 -16.17
CA MET A 27 11.84 -7.43 -15.85
C MET A 27 10.49 -7.06 -16.44
N ALA A 28 10.20 -7.49 -17.66
CA ALA A 28 8.93 -7.16 -18.32
C ALA A 28 7.74 -7.77 -17.58
N SER A 29 7.83 -9.04 -17.20
CA SER A 29 6.79 -9.73 -16.42
C SER A 29 6.63 -9.15 -15.02
N TYR A 30 7.73 -8.82 -14.36
CA TYR A 30 7.73 -8.17 -13.06
C TYR A 30 7.02 -6.80 -13.12
N MET A 31 7.38 -5.98 -14.08
CA MET A 31 6.76 -4.65 -14.26
C MET A 31 5.29 -4.72 -14.63
N LYS A 32 4.86 -5.76 -15.32
CA LYS A 32 3.44 -5.99 -15.62
C LYS A 32 2.63 -6.22 -14.33
N ILE A 33 3.18 -7.00 -13.39
CA ILE A 33 2.56 -7.20 -12.07
C ILE A 33 2.53 -5.87 -11.29
N GLN A 34 3.62 -5.13 -11.27
CA GLN A 34 3.70 -3.84 -10.59
C GLN A 34 2.67 -2.84 -11.13
N ARG A 35 2.50 -2.80 -12.44
CA ARG A 35 1.51 -1.93 -13.09
C ARG A 35 0.09 -2.30 -12.67
N ARG A 36 -0.24 -3.59 -12.69
CA ARG A 36 -1.56 -4.08 -12.24
C ARG A 36 -1.84 -3.70 -10.79
N LEU A 37 -0.89 -3.95 -9.91
CA LEU A 37 -1.03 -3.61 -8.48
C LEU A 37 -1.18 -2.10 -8.25
N LEU A 38 -0.43 -1.30 -8.98
CA LEU A 38 -0.54 0.16 -8.89
C LEU A 38 -1.92 0.64 -9.38
N GLU A 39 -2.44 0.08 -10.47
CA GLU A 39 -3.77 0.40 -10.98
C GLU A 39 -4.86 0.04 -9.96
N GLU A 40 -4.77 -1.12 -9.32
CA GLU A 40 -5.69 -1.54 -8.25
C GLU A 40 -5.65 -0.57 -7.07
N GLN A 41 -4.45 -0.23 -6.58
CA GLN A 41 -4.28 0.70 -5.46
C GLN A 41 -4.73 2.12 -5.82
N MET A 42 -4.46 2.56 -7.03
CA MET A 42 -4.91 3.86 -7.53
C MET A 42 -6.44 3.95 -7.51
N GLY A 43 -7.14 2.88 -7.95
CA GLY A 43 -8.59 2.83 -7.90
C GLY A 43 -9.15 2.97 -6.49
N LEU A 44 -8.58 2.22 -5.54
CA LEU A 44 -8.97 2.28 -4.13
C LEU A 44 -8.69 3.66 -3.52
N TRP A 45 -7.49 4.18 -3.78
CA TRP A 45 -7.07 5.46 -3.20
C TRP A 45 -7.88 6.64 -3.75
N CYS A 46 -8.10 6.71 -5.05
CA CYS A 46 -8.87 7.78 -5.67
C CYS A 46 -10.35 7.76 -5.22
N ALA A 47 -10.89 6.58 -4.89
CA ALA A 47 -12.25 6.45 -4.39
C ALA A 47 -12.38 6.82 -2.90
N SER A 48 -11.28 6.83 -2.15
CA SER A 48 -11.29 7.12 -0.71
C SER A 48 -11.49 8.62 -0.42
N PRO A 49 -12.07 8.96 0.74
CA PRO A 49 -12.15 10.36 1.17
C PRO A 49 -10.77 11.02 1.28
N LEU A 50 -9.76 10.28 1.75
CA LEU A 50 -8.39 10.79 1.85
C LEU A 50 -7.79 11.09 0.47
N GLY A 51 -7.94 10.19 -0.49
CA GLY A 51 -7.48 10.40 -1.86
C GLY A 51 -8.15 11.58 -2.52
N LYS A 52 -9.45 11.74 -2.35
CA LYS A 52 -10.21 12.91 -2.86
C LYS A 52 -9.71 14.23 -2.26
N LYS A 53 -9.40 14.23 -0.97
CA LYS A 53 -8.83 15.39 -0.27
C LYS A 53 -7.47 15.79 -0.88
N ILE A 54 -6.58 14.83 -1.07
CA ILE A 54 -5.23 15.07 -1.62
C ILE A 54 -5.29 15.50 -3.08
N LEU A 55 -6.15 14.88 -3.88
CA LEU A 55 -6.32 15.20 -5.30
C LEU A 55 -7.21 16.41 -5.55
N LYS A 56 -7.82 16.97 -4.52
CA LYS A 56 -8.79 18.08 -4.65
C LYS A 56 -9.90 17.76 -5.67
N ASP A 57 -10.48 16.57 -5.51
CA ASP A 57 -11.55 16.00 -6.36
C ASP A 57 -11.18 15.74 -7.83
N LYS A 58 -9.91 15.88 -8.20
CA LYS A 58 -9.42 15.40 -9.50
C LYS A 58 -9.38 13.88 -9.51
N ARG A 59 -9.65 13.28 -10.67
CA ARG A 59 -9.67 11.83 -10.82
C ARG A 59 -8.79 11.41 -12.00
N PRO A 60 -7.59 10.89 -11.76
CA PRO A 60 -6.77 10.33 -12.81
C PRO A 60 -7.39 9.04 -13.36
N GLU A 61 -7.35 8.85 -14.67
CA GLU A 61 -7.89 7.69 -15.35
C GLU A 61 -6.84 6.61 -15.61
N ASN A 62 -5.56 6.98 -15.55
CA ASN A 62 -4.44 6.06 -15.80
C ASN A 62 -3.23 6.44 -14.94
N ILE A 63 -2.20 5.60 -14.99
CA ILE A 63 -0.97 5.80 -14.18
C ILE A 63 -0.25 7.09 -14.55
N GLU A 64 -0.20 7.43 -15.82
CA GLU A 64 0.48 8.63 -16.32
C GLU A 64 -0.21 9.89 -15.77
N GLU A 65 -1.52 9.95 -15.82
CA GLU A 65 -2.30 11.03 -15.21
C GLU A 65 -2.15 11.08 -13.69
N PHE A 66 -2.15 9.91 -13.04
CA PHE A 66 -1.92 9.81 -11.61
C PHE A 66 -0.59 10.46 -11.20
N ARG A 67 0.48 10.13 -11.91
CA ARG A 67 1.80 10.72 -11.66
C ARG A 67 1.84 12.24 -11.89
N ALA A 68 1.08 12.72 -12.87
CA ALA A 68 1.00 14.14 -13.17
C ALA A 68 0.15 14.93 -12.17
N MET A 69 -0.93 14.33 -11.67
CA MET A 69 -1.92 14.99 -10.82
C MET A 69 -1.61 14.91 -9.33
N VAL A 70 -0.96 13.82 -8.87
CA VAL A 70 -0.69 13.63 -7.44
C VAL A 70 0.43 14.57 -7.00
N PRO A 71 0.17 15.46 -6.05
CA PRO A 71 1.22 16.33 -5.53
C PRO A 71 2.21 15.55 -4.65
N LEU A 72 3.40 16.09 -4.48
CA LEU A 72 4.29 15.61 -3.45
C LEU A 72 3.70 15.91 -2.09
N THR A 73 3.68 14.92 -1.21
CA THR A 73 3.08 15.03 0.12
C THR A 73 4.11 14.69 1.20
N THR A 74 3.81 15.15 2.42
CA THR A 74 4.54 14.79 3.62
C THR A 74 3.57 14.18 4.62
N TYR A 75 4.07 13.67 5.73
CA TYR A 75 3.20 13.13 6.78
C TYR A 75 2.19 14.16 7.32
N GLU A 76 2.53 15.45 7.28
CA GLU A 76 1.62 16.53 7.67
C GLU A 76 0.30 16.53 6.91
N ASP A 77 0.34 16.14 5.63
CA ASP A 77 -0.86 16.08 4.78
C ASP A 77 -1.84 14.99 5.22
N TYR A 78 -1.36 13.99 5.98
CA TYR A 78 -2.13 12.82 6.42
C TYR A 78 -2.30 12.75 7.94
N ALA A 79 -1.58 13.58 8.70
CA ALA A 79 -1.46 13.45 10.15
C ALA A 79 -2.81 13.49 10.87
N ASP A 80 -3.72 14.37 10.46
CA ASP A 80 -5.05 14.47 11.06
C ASP A 80 -5.91 13.22 10.87
N VAL A 81 -5.72 12.51 9.77
CA VAL A 81 -6.40 11.23 9.50
C VAL A 81 -5.71 10.08 10.22
N LEU A 82 -4.39 10.00 10.11
CA LEU A 82 -3.63 8.85 10.61
C LEU A 82 -3.47 8.86 12.13
N LEU A 83 -3.15 10.00 12.73
CA LEU A 83 -2.98 10.09 14.19
C LEU A 83 -4.29 9.87 14.95
N LEU A 84 -5.41 10.26 14.37
CA LEU A 84 -6.73 10.03 14.94
C LEU A 84 -7.37 8.71 14.49
N LYS A 85 -6.66 7.92 13.70
CA LYS A 85 -7.11 6.62 13.18
C LYS A 85 -8.50 6.66 12.54
N LYS A 86 -8.71 7.63 11.67
CA LYS A 86 -9.98 7.81 10.94
C LYS A 86 -10.10 6.79 9.82
N GLU A 87 -10.51 5.56 10.17
CA GLU A 87 -10.57 4.43 9.23
C GLU A 87 -11.52 4.65 8.05
N ASP A 88 -12.58 5.41 8.25
CA ASP A 88 -13.55 5.78 7.21
C ASP A 88 -12.98 6.67 6.11
N MET A 89 -11.85 7.32 6.36
CA MET A 89 -11.13 8.16 5.39
C MET A 89 -10.14 7.36 4.52
N LEU A 90 -9.82 6.12 4.91
CA LEU A 90 -8.78 5.31 4.28
C LEU A 90 -9.28 4.59 3.02
N PRO A 91 -8.36 4.25 2.08
CA PRO A 91 -8.70 3.49 0.88
C PRO A 91 -9.24 2.08 1.14
N ASP A 92 -8.79 1.45 2.22
CA ASP A 92 -9.17 0.11 2.61
C ASP A 92 -9.11 -0.01 4.13
N LYS A 93 -9.77 -1.03 4.68
CA LYS A 93 -9.79 -1.27 6.12
C LYS A 93 -8.43 -1.75 6.61
N PRO A 94 -7.83 -1.10 7.61
CA PRO A 94 -6.57 -1.56 8.17
C PRO A 94 -6.74 -2.86 8.96
N ILE A 95 -5.76 -3.74 8.85
CA ILE A 95 -5.63 -4.94 9.69
C ILE A 95 -4.85 -4.60 10.95
N ILE A 96 -3.81 -3.80 10.81
CA ILE A 96 -2.92 -3.41 11.90
C ILE A 96 -2.52 -1.94 11.77
N TRP A 97 -2.36 -1.28 12.90
CA TRP A 97 -1.76 0.04 13.02
C TRP A 97 -0.36 -0.08 13.57
N ILE A 98 0.62 0.48 12.87
CA ILE A 98 2.01 0.48 13.27
C ILE A 98 2.39 1.88 13.74
N GLN A 99 3.07 1.95 14.86
CA GLN A 99 3.59 3.19 15.42
C GLN A 99 5.11 3.21 15.25
N THR A 100 5.63 4.31 14.75
CA THR A 100 7.06 4.54 14.64
C THR A 100 7.49 5.72 15.51
N THR A 101 8.71 5.66 16.03
CA THR A 101 9.37 6.81 16.63
C THR A 101 10.16 7.54 15.56
N TRP A 102 10.21 8.86 15.65
CA TRP A 102 10.96 9.69 14.72
C TRP A 102 11.66 10.84 15.43
N GLU A 103 12.88 11.07 15.04
CA GLU A 103 13.74 12.10 15.63
C GLU A 103 13.59 13.42 14.87
N GLY A 104 12.73 14.28 15.34
CA GLY A 104 12.54 15.60 14.77
C GLY A 104 11.24 15.79 14.04
N GLY A 105 10.98 17.04 13.62
CA GLY A 105 9.74 17.45 13.02
C GLY A 105 8.61 17.68 14.02
N LYS A 106 7.44 17.99 13.49
CA LYS A 106 6.27 18.39 14.26
C LYS A 106 5.60 17.22 14.99
N HIS A 107 5.73 16.01 14.43
CA HIS A 107 5.11 14.80 14.98
C HIS A 107 6.21 13.80 15.36
N PRO A 108 6.58 13.71 16.65
CA PRO A 108 7.61 12.78 17.13
C PRO A 108 7.17 11.31 17.03
N ILE A 109 5.87 11.07 17.01
CA ILE A 109 5.30 9.74 16.83
C ILE A 109 4.46 9.76 15.56
N LYS A 110 4.69 8.78 14.68
CA LYS A 110 3.92 8.58 13.47
C LYS A 110 3.18 7.24 13.54
N VAL A 111 1.95 7.24 13.09
CA VAL A 111 1.10 6.05 13.04
C VAL A 111 0.74 5.79 11.58
N ALA A 112 0.84 4.54 11.16
CA ALA A 112 0.50 4.13 9.80
C ALA A 112 -0.39 2.90 9.80
N PRO A 113 -1.44 2.87 8.97
CA PRO A 113 -2.28 1.70 8.79
C PRO A 113 -1.64 0.73 7.79
N TYR A 114 -1.84 -0.55 8.01
CA TYR A 114 -1.51 -1.59 7.05
C TYR A 114 -2.75 -2.39 6.72
N THR A 115 -3.05 -2.49 5.46
CA THR A 115 -4.18 -3.27 4.93
C THR A 115 -3.72 -4.64 4.46
N SER A 116 -4.67 -5.53 4.18
CA SER A 116 -4.33 -6.86 3.63
C SER A 116 -3.59 -6.79 2.30
N GLY A 117 -3.89 -5.79 1.49
CA GLY A 117 -3.22 -5.58 0.20
C GLY A 117 -1.76 -5.13 0.31
N MET A 118 -1.32 -4.68 1.48
CA MET A 118 0.06 -4.26 1.76
C MET A 118 0.92 -5.39 2.35
N LEU A 119 0.29 -6.46 2.83
CA LEU A 119 0.94 -7.61 3.45
C LEU A 119 1.01 -8.80 2.51
#